data_d74474ec8cfd80da2bd8bde46a36ca4a
#
_entry.id   d74474ec8cfd80da2bd8bde46a36ca4a
#
_cell.length_a   1.000
_cell.length_b   1.000
_cell.length_c   1.000
_cell.angle_alpha   90.00
_cell.angle_beta   90.00
_cell.angle_gamma   90.00
#
_symmetry.space_group_name_H-M   'P 1'
#
loop_
_entity.id
_entity.type
_entity.pdbx_description
1 polymer ?
#
loop_
_entity_poly.entity_id
_entity_poly.type
_entity_poly.pdbx_seq_one_letter_code
_entity_poly.pdbx_strand_id
1 'polypeptide(L)'
;GGSPFITSFQGDYSNKFNTGIFTAGAKITYRRNSIFHEFYTMENNSWIYSNLLSNDLLHTELVPAAYLMFASRIGKNFNYKIGLRGEFSRVTLNSVHNNLNDNNSSFFLAPSLSGIYKLSKRDEIGFAFSRRIGRPTYPQLNPYMSMVDATTYEQGNMNLKPEKSSK
;
A
#
# COMPACT_ATOMS: atom_id res chain seq x y z
N GLY A 1 6.99 16.96 14.00
CA GLY A 1 7.32 15.54 14.21
C GLY A 1 6.15 14.64 13.84
N GLY A 2 6.43 13.41 13.41
CA GLY A 2 5.42 12.43 13.04
C GLY A 2 5.73 11.07 13.65
N SER A 3 4.67 10.34 14.06
CA SER A 3 4.80 9.00 14.61
C SER A 3 4.09 8.00 13.72
N PRO A 4 4.80 7.26 12.85
CA PRO A 4 4.19 6.19 12.07
C PRO A 4 3.95 4.98 12.97
N PHE A 5 2.74 4.43 12.90
CA PHE A 5 2.35 3.19 13.55
C PHE A 5 1.80 2.23 12.49
N ILE A 6 2.36 1.02 12.44
CA ILE A 6 1.91 -0.03 11.52
C ILE A 6 1.76 -1.32 12.30
N THR A 7 0.60 -1.94 12.20
CA THR A 7 0.35 -3.27 12.72
C THR A 7 -0.33 -4.15 11.68
N SER A 8 -0.08 -5.45 11.74
CA SER A 8 -0.75 -6.40 10.85
C SER A 8 -0.92 -7.75 11.52
N PHE A 9 -2.05 -8.40 11.22
CA PHE A 9 -2.34 -9.77 11.57
C PHE A 9 -2.52 -10.58 10.29
N GLN A 10 -1.96 -11.78 10.28
CA GLN A 10 -2.05 -12.69 9.15
C GLN A 10 -2.27 -14.11 9.66
N GLY A 11 -3.15 -14.84 8.99
CA GLY A 11 -3.38 -16.26 9.21
C GLY A 11 -3.33 -17.01 7.89
N ASP A 12 -2.61 -18.13 7.86
CA ASP A 12 -2.41 -18.96 6.68
C ASP A 12 -2.80 -20.39 6.98
N TYR A 13 -3.51 -21.00 6.04
CA TYR A 13 -3.83 -22.41 6.01
C TYR A 13 -3.23 -23.04 4.77
N SER A 14 -2.52 -24.14 4.92
CA SER A 14 -1.95 -24.87 3.79
C SER A 14 -2.26 -26.36 3.93
N ASN A 15 -2.73 -26.97 2.84
CA ASN A 15 -2.98 -28.39 2.78
C ASN A 15 -2.37 -29.01 1.52
N LYS A 16 -1.75 -30.16 1.69
CA LYS A 16 -1.13 -30.91 0.61
C LYS A 16 -2.06 -32.03 0.17
N PHE A 17 -2.45 -31.98 -1.10
CA PHE A 17 -3.20 -33.02 -1.78
C PHE A 17 -2.29 -33.83 -2.70
N ASN A 18 -2.78 -34.98 -3.19
CA ASN A 18 -2.05 -35.77 -4.18
C ASN A 18 -1.78 -34.98 -5.48
N THR A 19 -2.67 -34.04 -5.80
CA THR A 19 -2.62 -33.21 -7.01
C THR A 19 -1.83 -31.91 -6.82
N GLY A 20 -1.48 -31.50 -5.61
CA GLY A 20 -0.77 -30.24 -5.36
C GLY A 20 -0.94 -29.69 -3.96
N ILE A 21 -0.54 -28.47 -3.77
CA ILE A 21 -0.61 -27.73 -2.51
C ILE A 21 -1.60 -26.58 -2.67
N PHE A 22 -2.62 -26.58 -1.84
CA PHE A 22 -3.56 -25.47 -1.71
C PHE A 22 -3.19 -24.62 -0.50
N THR A 23 -3.16 -23.31 -0.67
CA THR A 23 -2.95 -22.35 0.40
C THR A 23 -4.04 -21.29 0.37
N ALA A 24 -4.62 -21.00 1.50
CA ALA A 24 -5.56 -19.90 1.70
C ALA A 24 -5.09 -19.06 2.88
N GLY A 25 -5.29 -17.77 2.83
CA GLY A 25 -4.92 -16.90 3.93
C GLY A 25 -5.69 -15.59 3.92
N ALA A 26 -5.67 -14.95 5.08
CA ALA A 26 -6.20 -13.61 5.28
C ALA A 26 -5.18 -12.75 6.00
N LYS A 27 -5.15 -11.46 5.66
CA LYS A 27 -4.30 -10.46 6.29
C LYS A 27 -5.09 -9.18 6.49
N ILE A 28 -4.92 -8.57 7.64
CA ILE A 28 -5.39 -7.22 7.90
C ILE A 28 -4.19 -6.35 8.26
N THR A 29 -4.08 -5.20 7.64
CA THR A 29 -3.03 -4.22 7.94
C THR A 29 -3.68 -2.90 8.30
N TYR A 30 -3.25 -2.34 9.42
CA TYR A 30 -3.63 -1.03 9.89
C TYR A 30 -2.40 -0.13 9.93
N ARG A 31 -2.52 1.06 9.34
CA ARG A 31 -1.49 2.11 9.36
C ARG A 31 -2.07 3.39 9.88
N ARG A 32 -1.32 4.05 10.72
CA ARG A 32 -1.66 5.39 11.24
C ARG A 32 -0.41 6.25 11.19
N ASN A 33 -0.49 7.38 10.49
CA ASN A 33 0.53 8.41 10.49
C ASN A 33 -0.10 9.70 11.02
N SER A 34 0.45 10.23 12.11
CA SER A 34 0.07 11.53 12.63
C SER A 34 1.23 12.47 12.40
N ILE A 35 1.02 13.54 11.68
CA ILE A 35 2.03 14.55 11.42
C ILE A 35 1.49 15.89 11.88
N PHE A 36 2.35 16.63 12.54
CA PHE A 36 2.09 17.92 13.09
C PHE A 36 3.25 18.84 12.74
N HIS A 37 2.94 19.92 12.05
CA HIS A 37 3.88 20.97 11.67
C HIS A 37 3.40 22.31 12.23
N GLU A 38 4.20 22.92 13.08
CA GLU A 38 4.05 24.31 13.51
C GLU A 38 5.07 25.16 12.77
N PHE A 39 4.60 26.21 12.13
CA PHE A 39 5.42 27.17 11.43
C PHE A 39 5.30 28.53 12.10
N TYR A 40 6.45 29.16 12.32
CA TYR A 40 6.54 30.49 12.93
C TYR A 40 7.28 31.41 11.97
N THR A 41 6.79 32.62 11.77
CA THR A 41 7.45 33.71 11.04
C THR A 41 8.04 34.71 12.04
N MET A 42 9.17 35.28 11.68
CA MET A 42 9.77 36.32 12.50
C MET A 42 9.28 37.70 12.01
N GLU A 43 8.50 38.38 12.84
CA GLU A 43 8.00 39.72 12.58
C GLU A 43 8.31 40.62 13.79
N ASN A 44 8.88 41.80 13.53
CA ASN A 44 9.24 42.77 14.57
C ASN A 44 10.02 42.16 15.74
N ASN A 45 11.00 41.29 15.44
CA ASN A 45 11.84 40.60 16.41
C ASN A 45 11.10 39.63 17.36
N SER A 46 9.91 39.17 16.95
CA SER A 46 9.07 38.21 17.67
C SER A 46 8.69 37.06 16.74
N TRP A 47 8.65 35.84 17.29
CA TRP A 47 8.16 34.67 16.57
C TRP A 47 6.62 34.64 16.60
N ILE A 48 6.00 34.78 15.44
CA ILE A 48 4.54 34.74 15.29
C ILE A 48 4.13 33.43 14.65
N TYR A 49 3.22 32.72 15.27
CA TYR A 49 2.65 31.48 14.73
C TYR A 49 1.90 31.74 13.42
N SER A 50 2.27 31.00 12.37
CA SER A 50 1.63 31.10 11.06
C SER A 50 0.56 30.02 10.92
N ASN A 51 -0.70 30.42 11.02
CA ASN A 51 -1.85 29.54 10.84
C ASN A 51 -1.92 28.98 9.40
N LEU A 52 -1.42 29.72 8.41
CA LEU A 52 -1.46 29.34 7.00
C LEU A 52 -0.46 28.23 6.66
N LEU A 53 0.71 28.24 7.30
CA LEU A 53 1.80 27.30 7.04
C LEU A 53 1.85 26.15 8.05
N SER A 54 1.12 26.27 9.17
CA SER A 54 0.99 25.21 10.15
C SER A 54 -0.10 24.25 9.73
N ASN A 55 0.15 22.95 9.94
CA ASN A 55 -0.85 21.92 9.63
C ASN A 55 -0.72 20.73 10.57
N ASP A 56 -1.84 20.06 10.78
CA ASP A 56 -1.96 18.74 11.38
C ASP A 56 -2.64 17.80 10.39
N LEU A 57 -2.13 16.61 10.20
CA LEU A 57 -2.76 15.62 9.34
C LEU A 57 -2.67 14.23 9.97
N LEU A 58 -3.81 13.64 10.21
CA LEU A 58 -3.96 12.27 10.62
C LEU A 58 -4.35 11.43 9.40
N HIS A 59 -3.44 10.59 8.96
CA HIS A 59 -3.66 9.59 7.91
C HIS A 59 -3.85 8.22 8.55
N THR A 60 -4.98 7.59 8.27
CA THR A 60 -5.29 6.22 8.69
C THR A 60 -5.58 5.36 7.48
N GLU A 61 -5.02 4.17 7.43
CA GLU A 61 -5.27 3.20 6.36
C GLU A 61 -5.57 1.83 6.94
N LEU A 62 -6.70 1.23 6.53
CA LEU A 62 -7.08 -0.14 6.86
C LEU A 62 -7.14 -0.97 5.59
N VAL A 63 -6.39 -2.08 5.54
CA VAL A 63 -6.30 -2.96 4.37
C VAL A 63 -6.53 -4.42 4.78
N PRO A 64 -7.79 -4.87 4.84
CA PRO A 64 -8.09 -6.29 4.84
C PRO A 64 -7.83 -6.91 3.46
N ALA A 65 -7.32 -8.12 3.44
CA ALA A 65 -7.02 -8.89 2.25
C ALA A 65 -7.27 -10.38 2.50
N ALA A 66 -7.72 -11.08 1.46
CA ALA A 66 -7.79 -12.54 1.46
C ALA A 66 -7.17 -13.07 0.18
N TYR A 67 -6.61 -14.27 0.23
CA TYR A 67 -5.97 -14.88 -0.92
C TYR A 67 -6.10 -16.39 -0.92
N LEU A 68 -6.08 -16.93 -2.14
CA LEU A 68 -6.05 -18.35 -2.44
C LEU A 68 -4.90 -18.61 -3.40
N MET A 69 -4.24 -19.74 -3.22
CA MET A 69 -3.13 -20.15 -4.08
C MET A 69 -3.15 -21.66 -4.24
N PHE A 70 -2.90 -22.11 -5.45
CA PHE A 70 -2.73 -23.52 -5.77
C PHE A 70 -1.41 -23.70 -6.53
N ALA A 71 -0.58 -24.60 -6.05
CA ALA A 71 0.68 -24.98 -6.67
C ALA A 71 0.66 -26.48 -6.96
N SER A 72 1.01 -26.86 -8.19
CA SER A 72 1.02 -28.26 -8.60
C SER A 72 2.05 -28.51 -9.70
N ARG A 73 2.13 -29.79 -10.09
CA ARG A 73 3.00 -30.25 -11.16
C ARG A 73 2.24 -31.16 -12.13
N ILE A 74 2.41 -30.89 -13.41
CA ILE A 74 1.89 -31.73 -14.50
C ILE A 74 3.04 -32.57 -15.05
N GLY A 75 2.92 -33.88 -14.95
CA GLY A 75 3.98 -34.80 -15.33
C GLY A 75 5.22 -34.62 -14.46
N LYS A 76 6.40 -34.79 -15.06
CA LYS A 76 7.69 -34.67 -14.35
C LYS A 76 8.35 -33.30 -14.52
N ASN A 77 7.92 -32.55 -15.54
CA ASN A 77 8.68 -31.41 -16.03
C ASN A 77 8.03 -30.05 -15.85
N PHE A 78 6.69 -29.97 -15.64
CA PHE A 78 5.99 -28.69 -15.56
C PHE A 78 5.45 -28.42 -14.15
N ASN A 79 6.00 -27.42 -13.49
CA ASN A 79 5.49 -26.89 -12.23
C ASN A 79 4.74 -25.59 -12.49
N TYR A 80 3.57 -25.43 -11.86
CA TYR A 80 2.79 -24.19 -11.99
C TYR A 80 2.22 -23.75 -10.66
N LYS A 81 1.93 -22.45 -10.56
CA LYS A 81 1.29 -21.81 -9.42
C LYS A 81 0.28 -20.80 -9.93
N ILE A 82 -0.93 -20.90 -9.40
CA ILE A 82 -2.03 -19.96 -9.68
C ILE A 82 -2.43 -19.34 -8.36
N GLY A 83 -2.67 -18.05 -8.35
CA GLY A 83 -3.09 -17.34 -7.15
C GLY A 83 -4.07 -16.23 -7.46
N LEU A 84 -4.93 -15.94 -6.50
CA LEU A 84 -5.84 -14.82 -6.52
C LEU A 84 -5.85 -14.16 -5.15
N ARG A 85 -5.65 -12.84 -5.12
CA ARG A 85 -5.70 -12.03 -3.91
C ARG A 85 -6.69 -10.89 -4.10
N GLY A 86 -7.63 -10.75 -3.17
CA GLY A 86 -8.51 -9.60 -3.07
C GLY A 86 -8.07 -8.71 -1.91
N GLU A 87 -8.00 -7.41 -2.15
CA GLU A 87 -7.70 -6.40 -1.14
C GLU A 87 -8.78 -5.31 -1.15
N PHE A 88 -9.27 -4.96 0.01
CA PHE A 88 -10.05 -3.76 0.22
C PHE A 88 -9.17 -2.75 0.98
N SER A 89 -9.17 -1.49 0.57
CA SER A 89 -8.42 -0.44 1.24
C SER A 89 -9.36 0.70 1.58
N ARG A 90 -9.29 1.16 2.83
CA ARG A 90 -9.95 2.38 3.29
C ARG A 90 -8.91 3.33 3.85
N VAL A 91 -8.81 4.50 3.24
CA VAL A 91 -7.93 5.60 3.66
C VAL A 91 -8.79 6.72 4.22
N THR A 92 -8.44 7.20 5.39
CA THR A 92 -9.08 8.35 6.03
C THR A 92 -8.01 9.41 6.29
N LEU A 93 -8.28 10.63 5.86
CA LEU A 93 -7.47 11.82 6.08
C LEU A 93 -8.27 12.81 6.94
N ASN A 94 -7.76 13.12 8.12
CA ASN A 94 -8.38 14.07 9.03
C ASN A 94 -7.39 15.18 9.39
N SER A 95 -7.83 16.43 9.35
CA SER A 95 -7.14 17.56 9.92
C SER A 95 -8.12 18.37 10.75
N VAL A 96 -7.80 18.58 12.02
CA VAL A 96 -8.62 19.38 12.93
C VAL A 96 -8.44 20.85 12.61
N HIS A 97 -7.22 21.25 12.33
CA HIS A 97 -6.86 22.65 12.06
C HIS A 97 -7.56 23.22 10.82
N ASN A 98 -7.74 22.42 9.78
CA ASN A 98 -8.34 22.82 8.52
C ASN A 98 -9.73 22.23 8.28
N ASN A 99 -10.33 21.63 9.31
CA ASN A 99 -11.65 20.98 9.23
C ASN A 99 -11.77 20.00 8.03
N LEU A 100 -10.69 19.28 7.74
CA LEU A 100 -10.62 18.31 6.66
C LEU A 100 -11.04 16.94 7.17
N ASN A 101 -11.97 16.31 6.49
CA ASN A 101 -12.35 14.91 6.70
C ASN A 101 -12.63 14.27 5.35
N ASP A 102 -11.66 13.51 4.84
CA ASP A 102 -11.78 12.79 3.58
C ASP A 102 -11.66 11.28 3.79
N ASN A 103 -12.53 10.52 3.12
CA ASN A 103 -12.58 9.07 3.17
C ASN A 103 -12.55 8.51 1.76
N ASN A 104 -11.52 7.75 1.46
CA ASN A 104 -11.39 7.09 0.17
C ASN A 104 -11.29 5.57 0.36
N SER A 105 -12.03 4.83 -0.45
CA SER A 105 -12.00 3.37 -0.42
C SER A 105 -11.81 2.79 -1.80
N SER A 106 -11.10 1.68 -1.89
CA SER A 106 -10.83 0.99 -3.14
C SER A 106 -10.80 -0.52 -2.95
N PHE A 107 -11.24 -1.24 -3.99
CA PHE A 107 -11.08 -2.68 -4.09
C PHE A 107 -10.12 -3.04 -5.22
N PHE A 108 -9.26 -4.00 -4.95
CA PHE A 108 -8.27 -4.48 -5.90
C PHE A 108 -8.22 -6.00 -5.94
N LEU A 109 -8.23 -6.56 -7.16
CA LEU A 109 -8.06 -7.98 -7.42
C LEU A 109 -6.72 -8.21 -8.11
N ALA A 110 -5.89 -9.05 -7.51
CA ALA A 110 -4.55 -9.39 -7.97
C ALA A 110 -4.46 -10.87 -8.36
N PRO A 111 -4.75 -11.23 -9.60
CA PRO A 111 -4.42 -12.55 -10.12
C PRO A 111 -2.92 -12.71 -10.29
N SER A 112 -2.44 -13.92 -10.11
CA SER A 112 -1.07 -14.33 -10.37
C SER A 112 -1.02 -15.70 -11.00
N LEU A 113 -0.08 -15.90 -11.93
CA LEU A 113 0.17 -17.15 -12.60
C LEU A 113 1.66 -17.27 -12.83
N SER A 114 2.23 -18.41 -12.53
CA SER A 114 3.61 -18.72 -12.91
C SER A 114 3.75 -20.18 -13.29
N GLY A 115 4.72 -20.45 -14.16
CA GLY A 115 5.04 -21.79 -14.60
C GLY A 115 6.50 -21.94 -14.95
N ILE A 116 7.05 -23.12 -14.67
CA ILE A 116 8.42 -23.49 -14.99
C ILE A 116 8.38 -24.85 -15.69
N TYR A 117 8.90 -24.92 -16.89
CA TYR A 117 9.06 -26.14 -17.66
C TYR A 117 10.52 -26.52 -17.76
N LYS A 118 10.88 -27.72 -17.29
CA LYS A 118 12.22 -28.28 -17.39
C LYS A 118 12.40 -28.95 -18.76
N LEU A 119 13.25 -28.37 -19.59
CA LEU A 119 13.59 -28.89 -20.90
C LEU A 119 14.60 -30.05 -20.79
N SER A 120 15.59 -29.87 -19.92
CA SER A 120 16.64 -30.86 -19.66
C SER A 120 17.04 -30.84 -18.19
N LYS A 121 18.11 -31.57 -17.83
CA LYS A 121 18.70 -31.48 -16.47
C LYS A 121 19.37 -30.13 -16.18
N ARG A 122 19.66 -29.33 -17.21
CA ARG A 122 20.38 -28.05 -17.10
C ARG A 122 19.56 -26.85 -17.54
N ASP A 123 18.51 -27.08 -18.34
CA ASP A 123 17.76 -26.00 -18.97
C ASP A 123 16.31 -25.99 -18.52
N GLU A 124 15.80 -24.81 -18.20
CA GLU A 124 14.39 -24.58 -17.88
C GLU A 124 13.89 -23.28 -18.50
N ILE A 125 12.62 -23.25 -18.83
CA ILE A 125 11.90 -22.05 -19.29
C ILE A 125 10.83 -21.73 -18.24
N GLY A 126 10.80 -20.46 -17.80
CA GLY A 126 9.82 -19.96 -16.86
C GLY A 126 9.02 -18.79 -17.43
N PHE A 127 7.77 -18.68 -16.99
CA PHE A 127 6.95 -17.50 -17.19
C PHE A 127 6.28 -17.10 -15.89
N ALA A 128 5.97 -15.82 -15.74
CA ALA A 128 5.20 -15.32 -14.63
C ALA A 128 4.35 -14.13 -15.07
N PHE A 129 3.13 -14.08 -14.52
CA PHE A 129 2.22 -12.95 -14.65
C PHE A 129 1.69 -12.58 -13.26
N SER A 130 1.67 -11.30 -12.92
CA SER A 130 1.04 -10.82 -11.70
C SER A 130 0.53 -9.40 -11.86
N ARG A 131 -0.63 -9.10 -11.24
CA ARG A 131 -1.09 -7.72 -11.05
C ARG A 131 -0.70 -7.22 -9.67
N ARG A 132 -0.33 -5.95 -9.60
CA ARG A 132 0.08 -5.28 -8.36
C ARG A 132 -0.63 -3.93 -8.22
N ILE A 133 -0.75 -3.48 -6.98
CA ILE A 133 -1.26 -2.16 -6.64
C ILE A 133 -0.17 -1.36 -5.94
N GLY A 134 0.13 -0.17 -6.45
CA GLY A 134 0.93 0.85 -5.80
C GLY A 134 0.00 1.89 -5.17
N ARG A 135 0.04 2.04 -3.85
CA ARG A 135 -0.77 3.04 -3.17
C ARG A 135 0.03 4.32 -3.03
N PRO A 136 -0.62 5.49 -3.18
CA PRO A 136 0.04 6.76 -2.91
C PRO A 136 0.59 6.76 -1.48
N THR A 137 1.76 7.33 -1.34
CA THR A 137 2.39 7.53 -0.03
C THR A 137 1.76 8.73 0.67
N TYR A 138 1.93 8.81 1.99
CA TYR A 138 1.43 9.92 2.77
C TYR A 138 1.83 11.31 2.23
N PRO A 139 3.11 11.60 1.89
CA PRO A 139 3.48 12.90 1.33
C PRO A 139 2.75 13.23 0.02
N GLN A 140 2.50 12.22 -0.83
CA GLN A 140 1.76 12.40 -2.08
C GLN A 140 0.28 12.74 -1.85
N LEU A 141 -0.30 12.33 -0.72
CA LEU A 141 -1.69 12.61 -0.35
C LEU A 141 -1.85 13.90 0.48
N ASN A 142 -0.76 14.44 1.04
CA ASN A 142 -0.81 15.61 1.90
C ASN A 142 -1.22 16.87 1.10
N PRO A 143 -2.40 17.44 1.34
CA PRO A 143 -2.88 18.59 0.57
C PRO A 143 -2.24 19.91 1.01
N TYR A 144 -1.49 19.90 2.09
CA TYR A 144 -0.87 21.10 2.62
C TYR A 144 0.47 21.37 1.98
N MET A 145 0.74 22.65 1.82
CA MET A 145 2.02 23.14 1.31
C MET A 145 3.10 22.88 2.36
N SER A 146 4.15 22.18 1.97
CA SER A 146 5.34 21.94 2.78
C SER A 146 6.51 22.67 2.16
N MET A 147 7.19 23.49 2.94
CA MET A 147 8.41 24.18 2.50
C MET A 147 9.57 23.19 2.53
N VAL A 148 10.18 22.97 1.38
CA VAL A 148 11.41 22.14 1.24
C VAL A 148 12.65 22.98 1.47
N ASP A 149 12.66 24.18 0.89
CA ASP A 149 13.68 25.21 1.08
C ASP A 149 13.07 26.63 0.92
N ALA A 150 13.89 27.67 0.98
CA ALA A 150 13.42 29.07 0.94
C ALA A 150 12.65 29.46 -0.34
N THR A 151 12.77 28.67 -1.40
CA THR A 151 12.16 28.95 -2.72
C THR A 151 11.30 27.82 -3.25
N THR A 152 11.33 26.64 -2.61
CA THR A 152 10.67 25.43 -3.08
C THR A 152 9.59 24.97 -2.12
N TYR A 153 8.40 24.77 -2.64
CA TYR A 153 7.26 24.21 -1.93
C TYR A 153 6.82 22.91 -2.57
N GLU A 154 6.42 21.96 -1.76
CA GLU A 154 5.85 20.68 -2.17
C GLU A 154 4.41 20.58 -1.65
N GLN A 155 3.50 20.10 -2.50
CA GLN A 155 2.11 19.87 -2.15
C GLN A 155 1.63 18.58 -2.80
N GLY A 156 1.01 17.69 -2.02
CA GLY A 156 0.41 16.47 -2.51
C GLY A 156 -1.03 16.68 -3.00
N ASN A 157 -1.63 15.59 -3.47
CA ASN A 157 -3.00 15.58 -3.97
C ASN A 157 -3.81 14.46 -3.31
N MET A 158 -4.82 14.80 -2.50
CA MET A 158 -5.70 13.84 -1.82
C MET A 158 -6.46 12.92 -2.77
N ASN A 159 -6.72 13.37 -4.00
CA ASN A 159 -7.50 12.64 -4.99
C ASN A 159 -6.69 11.60 -5.77
N LEU A 160 -5.43 11.39 -5.42
CA LEU A 160 -4.60 10.37 -6.05
C LEU A 160 -5.20 8.99 -5.84
N LYS A 161 -5.37 8.28 -6.93
CA LYS A 161 -5.84 6.89 -6.93
C LYS A 161 -4.65 5.93 -6.93
N PRO A 162 -4.83 4.73 -6.35
CA PRO A 162 -3.82 3.69 -6.45
C PRO A 162 -3.49 3.35 -7.91
N GLU A 163 -2.21 3.22 -8.20
CA GLU A 163 -1.69 2.76 -9.48
C GLU A 163 -1.84 1.24 -9.58
N LYS A 164 -2.29 0.75 -10.73
CA LYS A 164 -2.41 -0.68 -11.03
C LYS A 164 -1.41 -1.04 -12.12
N SER A 165 -0.52 -1.97 -11.82
CA SER A 165 0.48 -2.46 -12.77
C SER A 165 0.30 -3.97 -13.03
N SER A 166 0.59 -4.40 -14.24
CA SER A 166 0.66 -5.81 -14.65
C SER A 166 2.05 -6.09 -15.19
N LYS A 167 2.64 -7.17 -14.75
CA LYS A 167 3.98 -7.58 -15.16
C LYS A 167 3.95 -9.04 -15.59
#